data_ef2fcdf7bb6d0f42444c0cb6676d9191
#
_entry.id   ef2fcdf7bb6d0f42444c0cb6676d9191
#
_cell.length_a   1.000
_cell.length_b   1.000
_cell.length_c   1.000
_cell.angle_alpha   90.00
_cell.angle_beta   90.00
_cell.angle_gamma   90.00
#
_symmetry.space_group_name_H-M   'P 1'
#
loop_
_entity.id
_entity.type
_entity.pdbx_description
1 polymer ?
#
loop_
_entity_poly.entity_id
_entity_poly.type
_entity_poly.pdbx_seq_one_letter_code
_entity_poly.pdbx_strand_id
1 'polypeptide(L)'
;MIKFSLPVLAMACAFALSACSSNTEGGAAGAAEAAHTTSSAGLPVGNAQAGHDIATKGAQGVAACASCHGADGNAPIDGMYPKIGGQYADYLGHSLQAYRNGTRAGATADVMGAQAKGLNDQQIADLAAYFASVPRQLRDLQNVN
;
A
#
# COMPACT_ATOMS: atom_id res chain seq x y z
N MET A 1 -74.24 14.49 -24.23
CA MET A 1 -73.11 15.04 -25.04
C MET A 1 -72.45 16.12 -24.24
N ILE A 2 -71.41 15.80 -23.52
CA ILE A 2 -70.67 16.76 -22.69
C ILE A 2 -69.20 16.70 -23.15
N LYS A 3 -68.75 17.81 -23.73
CA LYS A 3 -67.37 18.01 -24.13
C LYS A 3 -66.55 18.54 -22.96
N PHE A 4 -65.57 17.82 -22.47
CA PHE A 4 -64.59 18.34 -21.52
C PHE A 4 -63.28 18.62 -22.26
N SER A 5 -62.91 19.88 -22.26
CA SER A 5 -61.64 20.41 -22.74
C SER A 5 -60.60 20.27 -21.64
N LEU A 6 -59.49 19.61 -21.92
CA LEU A 6 -58.32 19.59 -21.02
C LEU A 6 -57.41 20.79 -21.31
N PRO A 7 -56.91 21.50 -20.29
CA PRO A 7 -55.75 22.36 -20.46
C PRO A 7 -54.47 21.57 -20.18
N VAL A 8 -53.55 21.70 -21.13
CA VAL A 8 -52.18 21.21 -21.03
C VAL A 8 -51.41 22.12 -20.07
N LEU A 9 -50.97 21.54 -18.95
CA LEU A 9 -50.08 22.24 -18.02
C LEU A 9 -48.63 21.81 -18.32
N ALA A 10 -47.88 22.69 -18.97
CA ALA A 10 -46.46 22.53 -19.22
C ALA A 10 -45.68 22.85 -17.93
N MET A 11 -45.09 21.83 -17.31
CA MET A 11 -44.21 21.96 -16.15
C MET A 11 -42.75 21.99 -16.62
N ALA A 12 -42.17 23.16 -16.66
CA ALA A 12 -40.76 23.37 -16.95
C ALA A 12 -39.91 23.04 -15.71
N CYS A 13 -39.18 21.90 -15.77
CA CYS A 13 -38.15 21.57 -14.77
C CYS A 13 -36.85 22.30 -15.13
N ALA A 14 -36.55 23.36 -14.39
CA ALA A 14 -35.26 24.01 -14.42
C ALA A 14 -34.25 23.18 -13.61
N PHE A 15 -33.31 22.49 -14.28
CA PHE A 15 -32.16 21.88 -13.63
C PHE A 15 -31.12 22.96 -13.32
N ALA A 16 -30.97 23.30 -12.04
CA ALA A 16 -29.86 24.11 -11.56
C ALA A 16 -28.65 23.21 -11.44
N LEU A 17 -27.69 23.33 -12.38
CA LEU A 17 -26.34 22.77 -12.23
C LEU A 17 -25.58 23.62 -11.21
N SER A 18 -25.43 23.12 -10.01
CA SER A 18 -24.51 23.67 -9.02
C SER A 18 -23.10 23.29 -9.40
N ALA A 19 -22.36 24.22 -10.03
CA ALA A 19 -20.94 24.08 -10.28
C ALA A 19 -20.21 24.24 -8.95
N CYS A 20 -19.59 23.17 -8.45
CA CYS A 20 -18.57 23.26 -7.40
C CYS A 20 -17.32 23.93 -7.99
N SER A 21 -17.19 25.22 -7.71
CA SER A 21 -15.96 25.97 -7.97
C SER A 21 -14.93 25.59 -6.92
N SER A 22 -13.91 24.83 -7.30
CA SER A 22 -12.72 24.61 -6.50
C SER A 22 -11.85 25.86 -6.56
N ASN A 23 -11.85 26.63 -5.50
CA ASN A 23 -10.87 27.71 -5.31
C ASN A 23 -9.49 27.11 -5.14
N THR A 24 -8.67 27.35 -6.17
CA THR A 24 -7.22 27.18 -6.12
C THR A 24 -6.63 28.52 -5.73
N GLU A 25 -6.24 28.71 -4.50
CA GLU A 25 -5.31 29.77 -4.15
C GLU A 25 -4.07 29.17 -3.51
N GLY A 26 -2.96 29.58 -4.09
CA GLY A 26 -1.64 29.05 -3.90
C GLY A 26 -1.03 29.37 -2.54
N GLY A 27 -0.11 28.53 -2.16
CA GLY A 27 0.78 28.69 -1.03
C GLY A 27 1.90 27.68 -1.19
N ALA A 28 3.03 28.17 -1.68
CA ALA A 28 4.26 27.40 -1.77
C ALA A 28 4.77 27.04 -0.37
N ALA A 29 5.14 25.78 -0.19
CA ALA A 29 6.33 25.34 0.53
C ALA A 29 6.34 23.81 0.52
N GLY A 30 7.35 23.25 -0.14
CA GLY A 30 7.54 21.81 -0.20
C GLY A 30 7.74 21.20 1.18
N ALA A 31 6.74 20.46 1.62
CA ALA A 31 6.92 19.31 2.44
C ALA A 31 6.63 18.14 1.52
N ALA A 32 7.63 17.28 1.31
CA ALA A 32 7.40 15.99 0.67
C ALA A 32 6.36 15.28 1.53
N GLU A 33 5.11 15.32 1.10
CA GLU A 33 4.01 14.60 1.69
C GLU A 33 4.36 13.13 1.50
N ALA A 34 4.78 12.50 2.61
CA ALA A 34 4.97 11.07 2.64
C ALA A 34 3.66 10.46 2.15
N ALA A 35 3.72 9.81 0.99
CA ALA A 35 2.57 9.17 0.39
C ALA A 35 1.93 8.27 1.44
N HIS A 36 0.78 8.69 1.97
CA HIS A 36 -0.03 7.89 2.87
C HIS A 36 -0.60 6.74 2.05
N THR A 37 0.16 5.65 1.97
CA THR A 37 -0.32 4.43 1.37
C THR A 37 -1.32 3.80 2.33
N THR A 38 -2.61 4.02 2.07
CA THR A 38 -3.66 3.25 2.73
C THR A 38 -3.59 1.83 2.19
N SER A 39 -3.24 0.89 3.04
CA SER A 39 -3.17 -0.52 2.65
C SER A 39 -4.56 -1.14 2.61
N SER A 40 -4.90 -1.85 1.52
CA SER A 40 -6.12 -2.66 1.43
C SER A 40 -6.13 -3.83 2.44
N ALA A 41 -4.99 -4.13 3.05
CA ALA A 41 -4.84 -5.16 4.08
C ALA A 41 -5.46 -4.78 5.44
N GLY A 42 -6.16 -3.65 5.55
CA GLY A 42 -6.74 -3.17 6.81
C GLY A 42 -5.68 -2.74 7.84
N LEU A 43 -4.47 -2.47 7.38
CA LEU A 43 -3.36 -2.00 8.20
C LEU A 43 -3.47 -0.48 8.46
N PRO A 44 -2.90 0.01 9.56
CA PRO A 44 -2.78 1.45 9.79
C PRO A 44 -1.90 2.11 8.72
N VAL A 45 -1.87 3.44 8.73
CA VAL A 45 -0.95 4.21 7.87
C VAL A 45 0.50 3.89 8.27
N GLY A 46 1.31 3.46 7.29
CA GLY A 46 2.70 3.10 7.51
C GLY A 46 3.63 4.32 7.47
N ASN A 47 4.66 4.29 8.31
CA ASN A 47 5.74 5.25 8.33
C ASN A 47 7.01 4.64 7.73
N ALA A 48 7.45 5.12 6.59
CA ALA A 48 8.63 4.57 5.89
C ALA A 48 9.92 4.69 6.70
N GLN A 49 10.11 5.74 7.52
CA GLN A 49 11.30 5.89 8.35
C GLN A 49 11.31 4.86 9.49
N ALA A 50 10.18 4.64 10.15
CA ALA A 50 10.06 3.59 11.16
C ALA A 50 10.27 2.20 10.52
N GLY A 51 9.73 1.99 9.32
CA GLY A 51 9.96 0.77 8.54
C GLY A 51 11.43 0.55 8.19
N HIS A 52 12.16 1.59 7.79
CA HIS A 52 13.61 1.54 7.57
C HIS A 52 14.37 1.10 8.83
N ASP A 53 14.00 1.64 9.98
CA ASP A 53 14.65 1.29 11.24
C ASP A 53 14.41 -0.18 11.60
N ILE A 54 13.20 -0.69 11.42
CA ILE A 54 12.90 -2.12 11.61
C ILE A 54 13.65 -2.96 10.57
N ALA A 55 13.65 -2.56 9.31
CA ALA A 55 14.30 -3.30 8.23
C ALA A 55 15.82 -3.44 8.43
N THR A 56 16.47 -2.43 9.04
CA THR A 56 17.93 -2.39 9.23
C THR A 56 18.41 -2.86 10.59
N LYS A 57 17.60 -2.66 11.64
CA LYS A 57 17.99 -2.95 13.04
C LYS A 57 17.22 -4.14 13.63
N GLY A 58 16.12 -4.55 12.98
CA GLY A 58 15.17 -5.52 13.52
C GLY A 58 14.21 -4.90 14.52
N ALA A 59 13.42 -5.75 15.16
CA ALA A 59 12.52 -5.43 16.26
C ALA A 59 12.61 -6.55 17.31
N GLN A 60 11.91 -6.41 18.45
CA GLN A 60 11.92 -7.45 19.46
C GLN A 60 11.43 -8.80 18.88
N GLY A 61 12.32 -9.79 18.85
CA GLY A 61 12.02 -11.12 18.30
C GLY A 61 11.99 -11.21 16.76
N VAL A 62 12.37 -10.14 16.06
CA VAL A 62 12.42 -10.07 14.59
C VAL A 62 13.81 -9.64 14.16
N ALA A 63 14.48 -10.45 13.34
CA ALA A 63 15.78 -10.08 12.78
C ALA A 63 15.64 -8.93 11.76
N ALA A 64 16.74 -8.20 11.51
CA ALA A 64 16.76 -7.19 10.48
C ALA A 64 16.45 -7.81 9.11
N CYS A 65 15.47 -7.29 8.39
CA CYS A 65 15.07 -7.78 7.07
C CYS A 65 16.25 -7.72 6.08
N ALA A 66 17.08 -6.67 6.23
CA ALA A 66 18.28 -6.44 5.43
C ALA A 66 19.31 -7.59 5.53
N SER A 67 19.31 -8.36 6.61
CA SER A 67 20.26 -9.48 6.78
C SER A 67 20.07 -10.59 5.75
N CYS A 68 18.85 -10.72 5.20
CA CYS A 68 18.54 -11.73 4.18
C CYS A 68 18.18 -11.09 2.83
N HIS A 69 17.43 -9.99 2.82
CA HIS A 69 16.94 -9.35 1.60
C HIS A 69 17.86 -8.24 1.06
N GLY A 70 18.94 -7.92 1.80
CA GLY A 70 19.85 -6.81 1.49
C GLY A 70 19.32 -5.46 1.99
N ALA A 71 20.19 -4.45 2.06
CA ALA A 71 19.94 -3.16 2.72
C ALA A 71 18.61 -2.51 2.30
N ASP A 72 18.35 -2.47 1.00
CA ASP A 72 17.14 -1.87 0.42
C ASP A 72 16.13 -2.93 -0.07
N GLY A 73 16.31 -4.18 0.33
CA GLY A 73 15.53 -5.29 -0.18
C GLY A 73 15.80 -5.65 -1.65
N ASN A 74 16.89 -5.16 -2.24
CA ASN A 74 17.23 -5.35 -3.65
C ASN A 74 18.49 -6.19 -3.89
N ALA A 75 19.23 -6.53 -2.82
CA ALA A 75 20.48 -7.30 -2.90
C ALA A 75 20.44 -8.50 -1.94
N PRO A 76 19.53 -9.48 -2.15
CA PRO A 76 19.41 -10.63 -1.28
C PRO A 76 20.74 -11.43 -1.26
N ILE A 77 21.02 -12.06 -0.10
CA ILE A 77 22.27 -12.79 0.12
C ILE A 77 22.40 -14.04 -0.74
N ASP A 78 21.28 -14.60 -1.17
CA ASP A 78 21.23 -15.71 -2.15
C ASP A 78 19.89 -15.77 -2.88
N GLY A 79 19.75 -16.70 -3.84
CA GLY A 79 18.55 -16.85 -4.67
C GLY A 79 17.30 -17.36 -3.95
N MET A 80 17.39 -17.79 -2.69
CA MET A 80 16.25 -18.21 -1.89
C MET A 80 15.43 -17.01 -1.38
N TYR A 81 16.09 -15.89 -1.17
CA TYR A 81 15.45 -14.67 -0.67
C TYR A 81 15.04 -13.77 -1.83
N PRO A 82 13.76 -13.42 -1.96
CA PRO A 82 13.31 -12.57 -3.04
C PRO A 82 13.75 -11.12 -2.85
N LYS A 83 13.90 -10.40 -3.97
CA LYS A 83 13.92 -8.93 -3.95
C LYS A 83 12.54 -8.43 -3.53
N ILE A 84 12.51 -7.48 -2.59
CA ILE A 84 11.29 -6.88 -2.04
C ILE A 84 11.27 -5.36 -2.15
N GLY A 85 12.42 -4.74 -2.44
CA GLY A 85 12.53 -3.29 -2.64
C GLY A 85 11.77 -2.82 -3.88
N GLY A 86 10.94 -1.78 -3.74
CA GLY A 86 10.07 -1.25 -4.78
C GLY A 86 8.82 -2.09 -5.05
N GLN A 87 8.51 -3.09 -4.21
CA GLN A 87 7.28 -3.86 -4.30
C GLN A 87 6.10 -3.02 -3.78
N TYR A 88 4.89 -3.31 -4.25
CA TYR A 88 3.69 -2.61 -3.82
C TYR A 88 3.42 -2.78 -2.32
N ALA A 89 3.10 -1.69 -1.63
CA ALA A 89 2.84 -1.70 -0.19
C ALA A 89 1.73 -2.68 0.20
N ASP A 90 0.63 -2.71 -0.54
CA ASP A 90 -0.47 -3.64 -0.30
C ASP A 90 -0.02 -5.10 -0.39
N TYR A 91 0.75 -5.44 -1.42
CA TYR A 91 1.27 -6.79 -1.57
C TYR A 91 2.19 -7.18 -0.40
N LEU A 92 3.07 -6.27 0.03
CA LEU A 92 3.96 -6.50 1.18
C LEU A 92 3.16 -6.68 2.47
N GLY A 93 2.17 -5.81 2.71
CA GLY A 93 1.29 -5.87 3.87
C GLY A 93 0.54 -7.19 3.96
N HIS A 94 -0.16 -7.57 2.89
CA HIS A 94 -0.87 -8.86 2.81
C HIS A 94 0.07 -10.05 2.97
N SER A 95 1.26 -9.99 2.36
CA SER A 95 2.25 -11.07 2.46
C SER A 95 2.75 -11.27 3.89
N LEU A 96 3.11 -10.18 4.58
CA LEU A 96 3.56 -10.26 5.98
C LEU A 96 2.46 -10.75 6.92
N GLN A 97 1.21 -10.28 6.72
CA GLN A 97 0.06 -10.80 7.47
C GLN A 97 -0.14 -12.29 7.21
N ALA A 98 -0.05 -12.74 5.96
CA ALA A 98 -0.23 -14.14 5.60
C ALA A 98 0.87 -15.03 6.20
N TYR A 99 2.11 -14.58 6.24
CA TYR A 99 3.19 -15.25 6.95
C TYR A 99 2.95 -15.29 8.47
N ARG A 100 2.59 -14.16 9.07
CA ARG A 100 2.28 -14.06 10.51
C ARG A 100 1.17 -15.02 10.94
N ASN A 101 0.13 -15.11 10.11
CA ASN A 101 -1.05 -15.94 10.38
C ASN A 101 -0.88 -17.40 9.94
N GLY A 102 0.24 -17.76 9.29
CA GLY A 102 0.51 -19.11 8.80
C GLY A 102 -0.33 -19.52 7.59
N THR A 103 -0.99 -18.59 6.91
CA THR A 103 -1.82 -18.86 5.73
C THR A 103 -1.02 -18.88 4.42
N ARG A 104 0.20 -18.34 4.41
CA ARG A 104 1.09 -18.43 3.25
C ARG A 104 1.91 -19.71 3.32
N ALA A 105 1.81 -20.52 2.27
CA ALA A 105 2.56 -21.78 2.10
C ALA A 105 3.70 -21.60 1.07
N GLY A 106 4.69 -22.49 1.14
CA GLY A 106 5.84 -22.56 0.23
C GLY A 106 7.07 -23.10 0.93
N ALA A 107 8.09 -23.51 0.18
CA ALA A 107 9.30 -24.15 0.70
C ALA A 107 10.06 -23.32 1.74
N THR A 108 9.94 -21.99 1.69
CA THR A 108 10.61 -21.04 2.61
C THR A 108 9.63 -20.29 3.51
N ALA A 109 8.34 -20.71 3.51
CA ALA A 109 7.29 -20.01 4.26
C ALA A 109 7.56 -19.99 5.77
N ASP A 110 8.14 -21.06 6.32
CA ASP A 110 8.44 -21.18 7.74
C ASP A 110 9.50 -20.15 8.20
N VAL A 111 10.48 -19.85 7.36
CA VAL A 111 11.53 -18.84 7.65
C VAL A 111 10.87 -17.46 7.84
N MET A 112 10.09 -17.03 6.85
CA MET A 112 9.39 -15.74 6.93
C MET A 112 8.28 -15.75 7.97
N GLY A 113 7.62 -16.88 8.18
CA GLY A 113 6.60 -17.05 9.22
C GLY A 113 7.18 -16.83 10.62
N ALA A 114 8.37 -17.37 10.89
CA ALA A 114 9.06 -17.15 12.16
C ALA A 114 9.37 -15.66 12.40
N GLN A 115 9.80 -14.93 11.36
CA GLN A 115 10.06 -13.49 11.44
C GLN A 115 8.77 -12.69 11.59
N ALA A 116 7.75 -12.98 10.77
CA ALA A 116 6.52 -12.20 10.74
C ALA A 116 5.67 -12.35 12.02
N LYS A 117 5.77 -13.47 12.75
CA LYS A 117 5.06 -13.69 14.02
C LYS A 117 5.35 -12.62 15.08
N GLY A 118 6.55 -12.04 15.08
CA GLY A 118 6.94 -10.99 16.02
C GLY A 118 6.44 -9.59 15.65
N LEU A 119 5.86 -9.40 14.45
CA LEU A 119 5.42 -8.10 13.96
C LEU A 119 3.97 -7.80 14.36
N ASN A 120 3.71 -6.59 14.85
CA ASN A 120 2.36 -6.05 14.97
C ASN A 120 1.90 -5.35 13.68
N ASP A 121 0.63 -4.93 13.62
CA ASP A 121 0.04 -4.31 12.41
C ASP A 121 0.74 -3.01 12.00
N GLN A 122 1.14 -2.18 12.98
CA GLN A 122 1.87 -0.95 12.68
C GLN A 122 3.25 -1.25 12.07
N GLN A 123 3.98 -2.19 12.63
CA GLN A 123 5.29 -2.58 12.11
C GLN A 123 5.20 -3.19 10.69
N ILE A 124 4.15 -3.95 10.42
CA ILE A 124 3.87 -4.46 9.06
C ILE A 124 3.59 -3.31 8.10
N ALA A 125 2.78 -2.34 8.51
CA ALA A 125 2.47 -1.16 7.71
C ALA A 125 3.73 -0.32 7.43
N ASP A 126 4.56 -0.10 8.46
CA ASP A 126 5.80 0.66 8.37
C ASP A 126 6.81 -0.01 7.40
N LEU A 127 7.01 -1.31 7.54
CA LEU A 127 7.85 -2.10 6.64
C LEU A 127 7.34 -2.07 5.19
N ALA A 128 6.03 -2.20 4.99
CA ALA A 128 5.40 -2.13 3.68
C ALA A 128 5.62 -0.74 3.04
N ALA A 129 5.44 0.34 3.81
CA ALA A 129 5.68 1.70 3.37
C ALA A 129 7.16 1.93 3.00
N TYR A 130 8.09 1.44 3.82
CA TYR A 130 9.52 1.57 3.56
C TYR A 130 9.93 0.86 2.27
N PHE A 131 9.68 -0.44 2.16
CA PHE A 131 10.13 -1.19 0.97
C PHE A 131 9.42 -0.74 -0.30
N ALA A 132 8.18 -0.25 -0.22
CA ALA A 132 7.50 0.34 -1.38
C ALA A 132 8.12 1.67 -1.83
N SER A 133 8.73 2.43 -0.93
CA SER A 133 9.39 3.71 -1.23
C SER A 133 10.77 3.55 -1.86
N VAL A 134 11.38 2.37 -1.77
CA VAL A 134 12.69 2.09 -2.34
C VAL A 134 12.61 2.04 -3.87
N PRO A 135 13.63 2.52 -4.61
CA PRO A 135 13.66 2.40 -6.06
C PRO A 135 13.49 0.96 -6.53
N ARG A 136 12.53 0.74 -7.42
CA ARG A 136 12.20 -0.60 -7.93
C ARG A 136 13.33 -1.18 -8.78
N GLN A 137 13.77 -2.38 -8.44
CA GLN A 137 14.63 -3.22 -9.26
C GLN A 137 13.94 -4.54 -9.69
N LEU A 138 12.65 -4.66 -9.42
CA LEU A 138 11.83 -5.79 -9.85
C LEU A 138 11.57 -5.68 -11.36
N ARG A 139 11.63 -6.80 -12.06
CA ARG A 139 11.24 -6.88 -13.48
C ARG A 139 9.82 -7.41 -13.59
N ASP A 140 9.01 -6.74 -14.38
CA ASP A 140 7.73 -7.28 -14.83
C ASP A 140 8.01 -8.34 -15.91
N LEU A 141 7.58 -9.57 -15.65
CA LEU A 141 7.79 -10.68 -16.57
C LEU A 141 6.63 -10.85 -17.56
N GLN A 142 5.57 -10.03 -17.50
CA GLN A 142 4.43 -10.14 -18.41
C GLN A 142 4.79 -9.81 -19.86
N ASN A 143 5.83 -9.00 -20.07
CA ASN A 143 6.27 -8.53 -21.39
C ASN A 143 7.67 -9.04 -21.77
N VAL A 144 8.14 -10.11 -21.16
CA VAL A 144 9.43 -10.73 -21.48
C VAL A 144 9.17 -11.85 -22.50
N ASN A 145 9.33 -11.55 -23.80
CA ASN A 145 9.36 -12.52 -24.89
C ASN A 145 10.79 -13.01 -25.11
#